data_e3a9d9e5c1e98e5231eb468632f713e5
#
_entry.id   e3a9d9e5c1e98e5231eb468632f713e5
#
_cell.length_a   1.000
_cell.length_b   1.000
_cell.length_c   1.000
_cell.angle_alpha   90.00
_cell.angle_beta   90.00
_cell.angle_gamma   90.00
#
_symmetry.space_group_name_H-M   'P 1'
#
loop_
_entity.id
_entity.type
_entity.pdbx_description
1 polymer ?
#
loop_
_entity_poly.entity_id
_entity_poly.type
_entity_poly.pdbx_seq_one_letter_code
_entity_poly.pdbx_strand_id
1 'polypeptide(L)'
;MALTAAYGGAKWSERSTVFRDDLPGTWGDWGVSSECGTLRAVLLRRPGEELDGVIDFDAAQMRADVLPEVARQQHDALAEAYRAHGVSVSYVERTRADKPNTLFIRDLMLMTPEGAIVTRPASTVRAGEERFVAEALACLGVPILMTVHGGGTFEGADVCWVDQDL
;
A
#
# COMPACT_ATOMS: atom_id res chain seq x y z
N MET A 1 -27.46 -9.04 35.22
CA MET A 1 -28.21 -9.91 34.30
C MET A 1 -27.50 -9.84 32.96
N ALA A 2 -26.80 -10.89 32.56
CA ALA A 2 -26.07 -10.89 31.29
C ALA A 2 -27.02 -10.86 30.11
N LEU A 3 -26.84 -9.95 29.17
CA LEU A 3 -27.62 -9.86 27.93
C LEU A 3 -27.19 -10.96 26.97
N THR A 4 -27.64 -12.16 27.19
CA THR A 4 -27.22 -13.34 26.43
C THR A 4 -27.64 -13.33 24.97
N ALA A 5 -28.69 -12.61 24.61
CA ALA A 5 -29.19 -12.55 23.24
C ALA A 5 -28.29 -11.80 22.25
N ALA A 6 -27.48 -10.85 22.71
CA ALA A 6 -26.59 -10.05 21.87
C ALA A 6 -25.28 -10.78 21.52
N TYR A 7 -24.94 -11.88 22.18
CA TYR A 7 -23.61 -12.48 22.16
C TYR A 7 -23.58 -13.94 21.67
N GLY A 8 -24.57 -14.42 20.98
CA GLY A 8 -24.54 -15.75 20.36
C GLY A 8 -24.79 -16.92 21.32
N GLY A 9 -25.26 -16.66 22.56
CA GLY A 9 -25.74 -17.69 23.50
C GLY A 9 -24.67 -18.25 24.45
N ALA A 10 -24.94 -19.41 25.05
CA ALA A 10 -24.14 -19.96 26.16
C ALA A 10 -22.70 -20.38 25.82
N LYS A 11 -22.38 -20.52 24.55
CA LYS A 11 -21.00 -20.85 24.10
C LYS A 11 -20.22 -19.63 23.65
N TRP A 12 -20.78 -18.43 23.76
CA TRP A 12 -20.07 -17.21 23.43
C TRP A 12 -18.94 -16.96 24.45
N SER A 13 -17.78 -16.59 23.93
CA SER A 13 -16.67 -16.07 24.72
C SER A 13 -16.14 -14.81 24.04
N GLU A 14 -15.69 -13.85 24.85
CA GLU A 14 -15.07 -12.66 24.31
C GLU A 14 -13.69 -12.98 23.72
N ARG A 15 -13.26 -12.17 22.72
CA ARG A 15 -11.91 -12.25 22.20
C ARG A 15 -10.95 -11.71 23.26
N SER A 16 -9.92 -12.48 23.63
CA SER A 16 -8.93 -12.13 24.67
C SER A 16 -7.59 -11.72 24.08
N THR A 17 -7.40 -11.87 22.77
CA THR A 17 -6.19 -11.48 22.03
C THR A 17 -6.31 -10.07 21.47
N VAL A 18 -5.18 -9.38 21.30
CA VAL A 18 -5.12 -8.12 20.55
C VAL A 18 -4.96 -8.41 19.07
N PHE A 19 -5.28 -7.42 18.23
CA PHE A 19 -5.29 -7.58 16.78
C PHE A 19 -3.93 -8.08 16.22
N ARG A 20 -2.83 -7.55 16.76
CA ARG A 20 -1.47 -7.98 16.38
C ARG A 20 -1.23 -9.48 16.59
N ASP A 21 -1.78 -10.06 17.65
CA ASP A 21 -1.64 -11.49 17.95
C ASP A 21 -2.45 -12.36 16.97
N ASP A 22 -3.56 -11.82 16.46
CA ASP A 22 -4.44 -12.50 15.51
C ASP A 22 -3.94 -12.45 14.06
N LEU A 23 -3.03 -11.50 13.73
CA LEU A 23 -2.58 -11.25 12.35
C LEU A 23 -2.08 -12.51 11.64
N PRO A 24 -1.08 -13.26 12.19
CA PRO A 24 -0.48 -14.39 11.47
C PRO A 24 -1.47 -15.49 11.12
N GLY A 25 -2.47 -15.70 11.99
CA GLY A 25 -3.47 -16.76 11.80
C GLY A 25 -4.68 -16.37 10.96
N THR A 26 -4.94 -15.06 10.78
CA THR A 26 -6.17 -14.55 10.16
C THR A 26 -5.90 -13.79 8.87
N TRP A 27 -4.88 -12.96 8.84
CA TRP A 27 -4.58 -12.03 7.74
C TRP A 27 -3.28 -12.36 7.01
N GLY A 28 -2.28 -12.84 7.74
CA GLY A 28 -0.93 -13.08 7.24
C GLY A 28 0.12 -12.32 8.05
N ASP A 29 1.38 -12.57 7.74
CA ASP A 29 2.53 -11.95 8.44
C ASP A 29 2.87 -10.59 7.79
N TRP A 30 1.99 -9.63 7.97
CA TRP A 30 2.12 -8.27 7.44
C TRP A 30 2.50 -7.29 8.53
N GLY A 31 3.29 -6.29 8.16
CA GLY A 31 3.58 -5.17 9.03
C GLY A 31 4.99 -4.63 8.88
N VAL A 32 5.15 -3.35 9.20
CA VAL A 32 6.42 -2.63 9.22
C VAL A 32 6.50 -1.81 10.50
N SER A 33 7.62 -1.94 11.21
CA SER A 33 7.91 -1.17 12.44
C SER A 33 9.33 -0.59 12.44
N SER A 34 10.00 -0.61 11.28
CA SER A 34 11.40 -0.17 11.19
C SER A 34 11.77 0.12 9.74
N GLU A 35 12.55 1.18 9.52
CA GLU A 35 13.16 1.48 8.21
C GLU A 35 14.40 0.60 7.92
N CYS A 36 14.95 -0.05 8.93
CA CYS A 36 16.20 -0.83 8.84
C CYS A 36 15.98 -2.33 8.99
N GLY A 37 14.74 -2.78 9.15
CA GLY A 37 14.41 -4.20 9.26
C GLY A 37 14.64 -4.94 7.94
N THR A 38 14.84 -6.27 8.02
CA THR A 38 14.97 -7.11 6.83
C THR A 38 13.69 -7.03 5.99
N LEU A 39 13.81 -6.55 4.76
CA LEU A 39 12.71 -6.48 3.81
C LEU A 39 12.31 -7.91 3.38
N ARG A 40 11.02 -8.23 3.46
CA ARG A 40 10.47 -9.55 3.11
C ARG A 40 9.51 -9.52 1.93
N ALA A 41 8.77 -8.44 1.79
CA ALA A 41 7.80 -8.28 0.72
C ALA A 41 7.69 -6.81 0.29
N VAL A 42 7.41 -6.60 -0.99
CA VAL A 42 7.15 -5.27 -1.57
C VAL A 42 5.91 -5.32 -2.45
N LEU A 43 5.18 -4.22 -2.46
CA LEU A 43 4.11 -3.96 -3.41
C LEU A 43 4.60 -2.91 -4.41
N LEU A 44 4.58 -3.26 -5.68
CA LEU A 44 5.05 -2.42 -6.78
C LEU A 44 3.92 -2.13 -7.77
N ARG A 45 4.11 -1.15 -8.63
CA ARG A 45 3.31 -0.95 -9.83
C ARG A 45 4.26 -0.78 -11.01
N ARG A 46 4.26 -1.75 -11.92
CA ARG A 46 5.02 -1.65 -13.18
C ARG A 46 4.38 -0.56 -14.05
N PRO A 47 5.16 0.38 -14.61
CA PRO A 47 4.63 1.38 -15.54
C PRO A 47 3.93 0.71 -16.73
N GLY A 48 2.67 1.04 -16.95
CA GLY A 48 1.83 0.50 -18.01
C GLY A 48 1.52 1.55 -19.09
N GLU A 49 0.41 1.33 -19.79
CA GLU A 49 -0.07 2.21 -20.88
C GLU A 49 -0.43 3.63 -20.38
N GLU A 50 -0.68 3.79 -19.10
CA GLU A 50 -0.93 5.09 -18.48
C GLU A 50 0.26 6.03 -18.62
N LEU A 51 1.48 5.50 -18.73
CA LEU A 51 2.69 6.30 -18.94
C LEU A 51 2.89 6.63 -20.42
N ASP A 52 2.49 5.73 -21.33
CA ASP A 52 2.58 5.95 -22.79
C ASP A 52 1.66 7.09 -23.25
N GLY A 53 0.57 7.32 -22.54
CA GLY A 53 -0.41 8.36 -22.83
C GLY A 53 -0.06 9.76 -22.32
N VAL A 54 1.05 9.94 -21.62
CA VAL A 54 1.44 11.27 -21.09
C VAL A 54 1.94 12.15 -22.21
N ILE A 55 1.19 13.21 -22.51
CA ILE A 55 1.53 14.22 -23.53
C ILE A 55 2.26 15.41 -22.92
N ASP A 56 1.88 15.77 -21.70
CA ASP A 56 2.44 16.90 -20.93
C ASP A 56 2.93 16.38 -19.59
N PHE A 57 4.25 16.23 -19.47
CA PHE A 57 4.88 15.71 -18.26
C PHE A 57 4.84 16.71 -17.10
N ASP A 58 4.82 18.02 -17.37
CA ASP A 58 4.67 19.03 -16.32
C ASP A 58 3.26 19.00 -15.73
N ALA A 59 2.23 18.90 -16.58
CA ALA A 59 0.84 18.71 -16.11
C ALA A 59 0.67 17.39 -15.33
N ALA A 60 1.40 16.36 -15.68
CA ALA A 60 1.46 15.10 -14.94
C ALA A 60 2.34 15.17 -13.68
N GLN A 61 2.95 16.33 -13.40
CA GLN A 61 3.87 16.57 -12.27
C GLN A 61 5.15 15.70 -12.33
N MET A 62 5.61 15.40 -13.50
CA MET A 62 6.89 14.72 -13.75
C MET A 62 7.97 15.75 -14.12
N ARG A 63 9.16 15.64 -13.54
CA ARG A 63 10.22 16.64 -13.70
C ARG A 63 10.88 16.69 -15.08
N ALA A 64 10.77 15.62 -15.83
CA ALA A 64 11.38 15.48 -17.14
C ALA A 64 10.60 14.48 -17.96
N ASP A 65 10.82 14.50 -19.27
CA ASP A 65 10.30 13.53 -20.18
C ASP A 65 10.78 12.13 -19.77
N VAL A 66 9.82 11.23 -19.56
CA VAL A 66 10.09 9.85 -19.22
C VAL A 66 9.97 9.01 -20.49
N LEU A 67 10.94 8.17 -20.74
CA LEU A 67 10.86 7.17 -21.81
C LEU A 67 10.18 5.93 -21.24
N PRO A 68 8.92 5.64 -21.62
CA PRO A 68 8.14 4.58 -20.97
C PRO A 68 8.80 3.20 -21.01
N GLU A 69 9.43 2.88 -22.13
CA GLU A 69 10.12 1.59 -22.27
C GLU A 69 11.34 1.46 -21.36
N VAL A 70 12.11 2.54 -21.20
CA VAL A 70 13.25 2.58 -20.27
C VAL A 70 12.76 2.46 -18.82
N ALA A 71 11.66 3.15 -18.49
CA ALA A 71 11.06 3.06 -17.16
C ALA A 71 10.61 1.62 -16.84
N ARG A 72 9.98 0.94 -17.80
CA ARG A 72 9.60 -0.47 -17.67
C ARG A 72 10.80 -1.38 -17.44
N GLN A 73 11.84 -1.24 -18.25
CA GLN A 73 13.08 -2.05 -18.11
C GLN A 73 13.74 -1.84 -16.75
N GLN A 74 13.84 -0.59 -16.29
CA GLN A 74 14.42 -0.28 -14.98
C GLN A 74 13.56 -0.84 -13.84
N HIS A 75 12.25 -0.75 -13.97
CA HIS A 75 11.31 -1.31 -12.99
C HIS A 75 11.40 -2.84 -12.93
N ASP A 76 11.49 -3.50 -14.09
CA ASP A 76 11.65 -4.96 -14.16
C ASP A 76 12.98 -5.39 -13.51
N ALA A 77 14.07 -4.66 -13.76
CA ALA A 77 15.36 -4.90 -13.12
C ALA A 77 15.30 -4.71 -11.60
N LEU A 78 14.56 -3.69 -11.10
CA LEU A 78 14.32 -3.51 -9.67
C LEU A 78 13.56 -4.69 -9.07
N ALA A 79 12.51 -5.16 -9.72
CA ALA A 79 11.72 -6.30 -9.25
C ALA A 79 12.57 -7.58 -9.20
N GLU A 80 13.42 -7.82 -10.21
CA GLU A 80 14.34 -8.95 -10.22
C GLU A 80 15.40 -8.84 -9.10
N ALA A 81 15.91 -7.66 -8.82
CA ALA A 81 16.83 -7.44 -7.71
C ALA A 81 16.18 -7.81 -6.36
N TYR A 82 14.93 -7.43 -6.13
CA TYR A 82 14.20 -7.86 -4.94
C TYR A 82 14.07 -9.39 -4.86
N ARG A 83 13.63 -10.03 -5.94
CA ARG A 83 13.48 -11.49 -5.99
C ARG A 83 14.80 -12.22 -5.74
N ALA A 84 15.89 -11.74 -6.33
CA ALA A 84 17.22 -12.31 -6.15
C ALA A 84 17.71 -12.27 -4.68
N HIS A 85 17.17 -11.34 -3.89
CA HIS A 85 17.45 -11.22 -2.46
C HIS A 85 16.37 -11.86 -1.57
N GLY A 86 15.50 -12.69 -2.13
CA GLY A 86 14.48 -13.43 -1.39
C GLY A 86 13.27 -12.58 -0.97
N VAL A 87 13.09 -11.40 -1.55
CA VAL A 87 11.94 -10.53 -1.28
C VAL A 87 10.78 -10.92 -2.19
N SER A 88 9.61 -11.14 -1.60
CA SER A 88 8.37 -11.38 -2.35
C SER A 88 7.92 -10.10 -3.03
N VAL A 89 7.62 -10.18 -4.34
CA VAL A 89 7.16 -9.03 -5.13
C VAL A 89 5.73 -9.25 -5.56
N SER A 90 4.85 -8.37 -5.12
CA SER A 90 3.44 -8.27 -5.54
C SER A 90 3.20 -7.00 -6.34
N TYR A 91 2.12 -6.97 -7.12
CA TYR A 91 1.84 -5.83 -8.00
C TYR A 91 0.44 -5.26 -7.79
N VAL A 92 0.35 -3.94 -7.92
CA VAL A 92 -0.90 -3.27 -8.23
C VAL A 92 -1.13 -3.47 -9.73
N GLU A 93 -2.01 -4.40 -10.09
CA GLU A 93 -2.20 -4.81 -11.49
C GLU A 93 -2.99 -3.79 -12.31
N ARG A 94 -3.84 -3.00 -11.67
CA ARG A 94 -4.81 -2.12 -12.32
C ARG A 94 -4.58 -0.67 -11.93
N THR A 95 -4.75 0.20 -12.90
CA THR A 95 -4.87 1.65 -12.72
C THR A 95 -5.72 2.23 -13.86
N ARG A 96 -5.90 3.55 -13.89
CA ARG A 96 -6.57 4.25 -14.97
C ARG A 96 -5.54 4.86 -15.92
N ALA A 97 -5.91 5.01 -17.17
CA ALA A 97 -5.05 5.60 -18.19
C ALA A 97 -4.63 7.06 -17.90
N ASP A 98 -5.42 7.78 -17.08
CA ASP A 98 -5.13 9.15 -16.66
C ASP A 98 -4.34 9.24 -15.34
N LYS A 99 -3.73 8.14 -14.88
CA LYS A 99 -3.01 8.05 -13.60
C LYS A 99 -1.57 7.53 -13.77
N PRO A 100 -0.71 8.28 -14.47
CA PRO A 100 0.66 7.84 -14.75
C PRO A 100 1.54 7.75 -13.50
N ASN A 101 1.18 8.44 -12.42
CA ASN A 101 1.94 8.46 -11.17
C ASN A 101 1.61 7.28 -10.23
N THR A 102 0.70 6.38 -10.59
CA THR A 102 0.37 5.20 -9.76
C THR A 102 1.59 4.30 -9.49
N LEU A 103 2.65 4.40 -10.29
CA LEU A 103 3.91 3.69 -10.05
C LEU A 103 4.58 4.05 -8.71
N PHE A 104 4.28 5.22 -8.13
CA PHE A 104 4.83 5.67 -6.84
C PHE A 104 3.99 5.15 -5.67
N ILE A 105 4.03 3.82 -5.47
CA ILE A 105 3.21 3.12 -4.47
C ILE A 105 3.51 3.59 -3.05
N ARG A 106 4.76 3.95 -2.74
CA ARG A 106 5.17 4.41 -1.40
C ARG A 106 4.35 5.62 -0.93
N ASP A 107 3.92 6.48 -1.85
CA ASP A 107 3.11 7.66 -1.55
C ASP A 107 1.67 7.29 -1.19
N LEU A 108 1.18 6.17 -1.71
CA LEU A 108 -0.24 5.79 -1.68
C LEU A 108 -0.61 4.93 -0.46
N MET A 109 0.36 4.48 0.31
CA MET A 109 0.14 3.72 1.53
C MET A 109 1.26 3.90 2.53
N LEU A 110 0.92 3.76 3.82
CA LEU A 110 1.87 3.58 4.92
C LEU A 110 1.60 2.23 5.56
N MET A 111 2.61 1.38 5.62
CA MET A 111 2.53 0.14 6.39
C MET A 111 2.85 0.41 7.85
N THR A 112 2.02 -0.12 8.74
CA THR A 112 2.21 -0.13 10.18
C THR A 112 2.43 -1.56 10.68
N PRO A 113 2.75 -1.79 11.95
CA PRO A 113 2.86 -3.16 12.49
C PRO A 113 1.58 -4.00 12.39
N GLU A 114 0.42 -3.38 12.20
CA GLU A 114 -0.87 -4.06 12.21
C GLU A 114 -1.61 -4.01 10.86
N GLY A 115 -1.04 -3.37 9.85
CA GLY A 115 -1.66 -3.26 8.54
C GLY A 115 -1.36 -1.93 7.86
N ALA A 116 -2.13 -1.60 6.84
CA ALA A 116 -1.91 -0.43 6.00
C ALA A 116 -2.85 0.73 6.34
N ILE A 117 -2.31 1.94 6.28
CA ILE A 117 -3.08 3.18 6.14
C ILE A 117 -3.04 3.55 4.65
N VAL A 118 -4.20 3.61 4.01
CA VAL A 118 -4.34 4.11 2.64
C VAL A 118 -4.32 5.63 2.68
N THR A 119 -3.40 6.21 1.95
CA THR A 119 -3.13 7.64 1.98
C THR A 119 -4.08 8.44 1.06
N ARG A 120 -3.90 9.74 1.02
CA ARG A 120 -4.62 10.64 0.14
C ARG A 120 -3.65 11.74 -0.33
N PRO A 121 -3.04 11.57 -1.51
CA PRO A 121 -2.11 12.55 -2.07
C PRO A 121 -2.73 13.94 -2.18
N ALA A 122 -1.92 14.96 -1.94
CA ALA A 122 -2.38 16.35 -1.99
C ALA A 122 -2.70 16.83 -3.42
N SER A 123 -2.07 16.23 -4.42
CA SER A 123 -2.25 16.60 -5.81
C SER A 123 -3.56 16.06 -6.40
N THR A 124 -4.30 16.92 -7.09
CA THR A 124 -5.51 16.52 -7.85
C THR A 124 -5.19 15.59 -9.01
N VAL A 125 -3.98 15.67 -9.57
CA VAL A 125 -3.52 14.78 -10.65
C VAL A 125 -3.50 13.33 -10.16
N ARG A 126 -3.15 13.12 -8.90
CA ARG A 126 -3.04 11.80 -8.28
C ARG A 126 -4.33 11.28 -7.64
N ALA A 127 -5.35 12.13 -7.54
CA ALA A 127 -6.60 11.78 -6.86
C ALA A 127 -7.21 10.49 -7.45
N GLY A 128 -7.48 9.51 -6.59
CA GLY A 128 -8.06 8.21 -6.93
C GLY A 128 -7.04 7.09 -7.20
N GLU A 129 -5.74 7.37 -7.21
CA GLU A 129 -4.70 6.34 -7.32
C GLU A 129 -4.72 5.40 -6.10
N GLU A 130 -4.99 5.93 -4.92
CA GLU A 130 -5.06 5.23 -3.65
C GLU A 130 -6.07 4.06 -3.67
N ARG A 131 -7.14 4.16 -4.47
CA ARG A 131 -8.13 3.10 -4.62
C ARG A 131 -7.53 1.80 -5.15
N PHE A 132 -6.62 1.88 -6.11
CA PHE A 132 -6.01 0.69 -6.72
C PHE A 132 -5.05 0.00 -5.76
N VAL A 133 -4.38 0.78 -4.91
CA VAL A 133 -3.54 0.25 -3.83
C VAL A 133 -4.40 -0.44 -2.78
N ALA A 134 -5.53 0.17 -2.37
CA ALA A 134 -6.47 -0.46 -1.45
C ALA A 134 -7.00 -1.79 -1.99
N GLU A 135 -7.35 -1.86 -3.28
CA GLU A 135 -7.78 -3.11 -3.94
C GLU A 135 -6.67 -4.18 -3.86
N ALA A 136 -5.44 -3.83 -4.18
CA ALA A 136 -4.31 -4.76 -4.14
C ALA A 136 -4.02 -5.25 -2.71
N LEU A 137 -4.01 -4.36 -1.72
CA LEU A 137 -3.82 -4.71 -0.31
C LEU A 137 -4.89 -5.68 0.16
N ALA A 138 -6.16 -5.43 -0.15
CA ALA A 138 -7.27 -6.32 0.20
C ALA A 138 -7.12 -7.70 -0.45
N CYS A 139 -6.72 -7.77 -1.73
CA CYS A 139 -6.49 -9.03 -2.43
C CYS A 139 -5.31 -9.82 -1.84
N LEU A 140 -4.32 -9.14 -1.29
CA LEU A 140 -3.17 -9.76 -0.62
C LEU A 140 -3.48 -10.19 0.82
N GLY A 141 -4.66 -9.85 1.35
CA GLY A 141 -5.03 -10.11 2.74
C GLY A 141 -4.36 -9.16 3.73
N VAL A 142 -3.87 -8.01 3.28
CA VAL A 142 -3.33 -6.97 4.17
C VAL A 142 -4.48 -6.21 4.82
N PRO A 143 -4.55 -6.12 6.16
CA PRO A 143 -5.56 -5.31 6.83
C PRO A 143 -5.43 -3.84 6.43
N ILE A 144 -6.55 -3.19 6.10
CA ILE A 144 -6.61 -1.75 5.90
C ILE A 144 -7.18 -1.14 7.18
N LEU A 145 -6.32 -0.47 7.95
CA LEU A 145 -6.69 0.11 9.24
C LEU A 145 -7.52 1.38 9.07
N MET A 146 -7.18 2.17 8.07
CA MET A 146 -7.95 3.37 7.71
C MET A 146 -7.61 3.86 6.30
N THR A 147 -8.48 4.72 5.79
CA THR A 147 -8.21 5.54 4.59
C THR A 147 -8.26 7.00 5.01
N VAL A 148 -7.28 7.80 4.60
CA VAL A 148 -7.28 9.25 4.86
C VAL A 148 -8.46 9.89 4.15
N HIS A 149 -9.25 10.69 4.85
CA HIS A 149 -10.52 11.23 4.38
C HIS A 149 -10.75 12.69 4.78
N GLY A 150 -11.90 13.25 4.40
CA GLY A 150 -12.25 14.65 4.66
C GLY A 150 -11.33 15.61 3.91
N GLY A 151 -10.88 16.66 4.58
CA GLY A 151 -9.96 17.67 4.03
C GLY A 151 -8.47 17.32 4.22
N GLY A 152 -8.16 16.21 4.88
CA GLY A 152 -6.77 15.81 5.12
C GLY A 152 -6.08 15.31 3.86
N THR A 153 -4.79 15.58 3.75
CA THR A 153 -3.88 15.00 2.75
C THR A 153 -2.69 14.38 3.46
N PHE A 154 -2.15 13.30 2.90
CA PHE A 154 -1.06 12.56 3.47
C PHE A 154 -0.45 11.65 2.40
N GLU A 155 0.85 11.60 2.32
CA GLU A 155 1.60 10.68 1.46
C GLU A 155 2.50 9.79 2.33
N GLY A 156 2.50 8.49 2.07
CA GLY A 156 3.26 7.54 2.88
C GLY A 156 4.78 7.76 2.80
N ALA A 157 5.26 8.39 1.72
CA ALA A 157 6.67 8.74 1.56
C ALA A 157 7.14 9.84 2.53
N ASP A 158 6.21 10.62 3.12
CA ASP A 158 6.54 11.66 4.09
C ASP A 158 6.82 11.11 5.50
N VAL A 159 6.67 9.79 5.70
CA VAL A 159 6.83 9.15 7.00
C VAL A 159 8.07 8.27 7.03
N CYS A 160 8.76 8.34 8.14
CA CYS A 160 9.87 7.47 8.48
C CYS A 160 9.69 6.88 9.89
N TRP A 161 9.85 5.56 10.02
CA TRP A 161 9.82 4.89 11.31
C TRP A 161 11.11 5.20 12.09
N VAL A 162 10.98 5.81 13.26
CA VAL A 162 12.11 6.08 14.16
C VAL A 162 12.35 4.87 15.08
N ASP A 163 11.26 4.33 15.62
CA ASP A 163 11.24 3.07 16.37
C ASP A 163 9.86 2.39 16.20
N GLN A 164 9.65 1.27 16.89
CA GLN A 164 8.40 0.51 16.76
C GLN A 164 7.15 1.21 17.34
N ASP A 165 7.33 2.30 18.07
CA ASP A 165 6.27 3.03 18.78
C ASP A 165 6.07 4.46 18.26
N LEU A 166 6.93 4.90 17.31
CA LEU A 166 6.93 6.26 16.71
C LEU A 166 6.97 6.21 15.19
#